data_400afba17e78d6ff7faa2c08cf3699f3
#
_entry.id   400afba17e78d6ff7faa2c08cf3699f3
#
_cell.length_a   1.000
_cell.length_b   1.000
_cell.length_c   1.000
_cell.angle_alpha   90.00
_cell.angle_beta   90.00
_cell.angle_gamma   90.00
#
_symmetry.space_group_name_H-M   'P 1'
#
loop_
_entity.id
_entity.type
_entity.pdbx_description
1 polymer ?
#
loop_
_entity_poly.entity_id
_entity_poly.type
_entity_poly.pdbx_seq_one_letter_code
_entity_poly.pdbx_strand_id
1 'polypeptide(L)'
;NIKYDFGAFDANLIISDRTVTDDSVTDWARIDMDDYVPAPLIVDGDKSYQETTELRLISKPGKFEWTVGYYNYKFNEEPNSVSQTQYAVDQDWLEYVMLYAAGLNPGDYDATVYCPPFCEDHLGYPYFYYGSYTEYNEQEETSFYGQFDYNVNDKLTLTFGIRDYEIEDASKSYQYGIFFMDSNGCDGNDPAGTDCAELSGSESDTRMKYAINYMVNDDLTLYATQAAGYRPGGNQAPLPPFCSSDEAAQANFSRRFNSDEAETTEFGVKARGENYSANVTYFDVDWDGIIIQVTPGCGWRYNFNGGKAETSGWEVDFTYAVNDEISLDFAGSSMTAETSIDISSLGASAGDRLPNTVETQWNLGLVYDTTIMSYPSYARLDVNYYGDSFNTFAENPNSSSPDYTKLNFNLGLDLSEYSKLQLSVDNLTDERTEAYVYAVDDTSWRPRNWMQWIPPRTVTLKYSYSF
;
A
#
# COMPACT_ATOMS: atom_id res chain seq x y z
N ASN A 1 -13.87 19.54 13.92
CA ASN A 1 -15.08 19.40 13.12
C ASN A 1 -16.15 20.36 13.68
N ILE A 2 -16.63 21.27 12.82
CA ILE A 2 -17.67 22.26 13.17
C ILE A 2 -18.84 22.03 12.22
N LYS A 3 -20.04 21.81 12.80
CA LYS A 3 -21.28 21.64 12.03
C LYS A 3 -22.23 22.77 12.35
N TYR A 4 -22.87 23.32 11.32
CA TYR A 4 -23.86 24.36 11.46
C TYR A 4 -25.06 24.12 10.55
N ASP A 5 -26.27 24.18 11.11
CA ASP A 5 -27.53 24.03 10.37
C ASP A 5 -28.04 25.42 9.95
N PHE A 6 -28.06 25.68 8.65
CA PHE A 6 -28.63 26.91 8.06
C PHE A 6 -30.13 26.80 7.75
N GLY A 7 -30.76 25.69 8.12
CA GLY A 7 -32.17 25.42 7.84
C GLY A 7 -32.38 24.82 6.43
N ALA A 8 -31.87 25.43 5.39
CA ALA A 8 -31.95 24.94 4.02
C ALA A 8 -30.86 23.90 3.69
N PHE A 9 -29.72 23.97 4.34
CA PHE A 9 -28.57 23.05 4.20
C PHE A 9 -27.73 23.01 5.47
N ASP A 10 -26.91 22.04 5.61
CA ASP A 10 -25.90 21.90 6.67
C ASP A 10 -24.54 22.29 6.12
N ALA A 11 -23.74 23.03 6.89
CA ALA A 11 -22.34 23.24 6.64
C ALA A 11 -21.50 22.44 7.63
N ASN A 12 -20.46 21.78 7.11
CA ASN A 12 -19.54 20.97 7.89
C ASN A 12 -18.10 21.39 7.54
N LEU A 13 -17.38 21.99 8.51
CA LEU A 13 -15.97 22.34 8.39
C LEU A 13 -15.15 21.32 9.16
N ILE A 14 -14.24 20.66 8.45
CA ILE A 14 -13.31 19.68 9.01
C ILE A 14 -11.91 20.26 8.85
N ILE A 15 -11.17 20.35 9.94
CA ILE A 15 -9.76 20.71 9.96
C ILE A 15 -9.05 19.59 10.73
N SER A 16 -8.00 19.05 10.15
CA SER A 16 -7.15 18.04 10.75
C SER A 16 -5.69 18.44 10.56
N ASP A 17 -4.91 18.28 11.62
CA ASP A 17 -3.48 18.40 11.63
C ASP A 17 -2.92 17.11 12.23
N ARG A 18 -2.01 16.47 11.53
CA ARG A 18 -1.40 15.21 11.94
C ARG A 18 0.11 15.28 11.73
N THR A 19 0.85 14.96 12.77
CA THR A 19 2.29 14.72 12.70
C THR A 19 2.53 13.21 12.69
N VAL A 20 3.31 12.74 11.75
CA VAL A 20 3.78 11.35 11.70
C VAL A 20 5.28 11.36 11.92
N THR A 21 5.73 10.54 12.85
CA THR A 21 7.17 10.30 13.10
C THR A 21 7.38 8.80 12.91
N ASP A 22 8.31 8.45 12.04
CA ASP A 22 8.72 7.08 11.80
C ASP A 22 10.21 6.93 12.08
N ASP A 23 10.52 6.19 13.14
CA ASP A 23 11.89 5.84 13.50
C ASP A 23 12.10 4.37 13.16
N SER A 24 12.91 4.09 12.15
CA SER A 24 13.19 2.72 11.75
C SER A 24 14.69 2.42 11.76
N VAL A 25 15.01 1.24 12.25
CA VAL A 25 16.35 0.65 12.13
C VAL A 25 16.21 -0.64 11.34
N THR A 26 16.81 -0.67 10.17
CA THR A 26 16.77 -1.85 9.31
C THR A 26 18.17 -2.43 9.18
N ASP A 27 18.32 -3.69 9.51
CA ASP A 27 19.53 -4.46 9.21
C ASP A 27 19.48 -4.92 7.74
N TRP A 28 20.38 -4.36 6.95
CA TRP A 28 20.55 -4.76 5.55
C TRP A 28 21.55 -5.90 5.37
N ALA A 29 22.07 -6.49 6.46
CA ALA A 29 22.88 -7.70 6.40
C ALA A 29 22.08 -8.90 5.89
N ARG A 30 21.43 -8.72 4.76
CA ARG A 30 20.70 -9.76 4.00
C ARG A 30 21.66 -10.77 3.37
N ILE A 31 22.95 -10.56 3.54
CA ILE A 31 24.00 -11.40 2.98
C ILE A 31 24.59 -12.14 4.17
N ASP A 32 24.39 -13.46 4.20
CA ASP A 32 25.11 -14.35 5.09
C ASP A 32 26.59 -14.32 4.65
N MET A 33 27.33 -13.44 5.24
CA MET A 33 28.73 -13.25 4.97
C MET A 33 29.47 -13.74 6.21
N ASP A 34 29.91 -15.00 6.19
CA ASP A 34 30.67 -15.62 7.26
C ASP A 34 31.94 -14.83 7.64
N ASP A 35 32.34 -13.85 6.82
CA ASP A 35 33.56 -13.08 6.95
C ASP A 35 33.33 -11.56 7.17
N TYR A 36 32.09 -11.08 7.38
CA TYR A 36 31.78 -9.65 7.45
C TYR A 36 31.05 -9.27 8.73
N VAL A 37 31.41 -8.13 9.31
CA VAL A 37 30.67 -7.51 10.42
C VAL A 37 29.64 -6.54 9.80
N PRO A 38 28.35 -6.89 9.77
CA PRO A 38 27.33 -5.98 9.27
C PRO A 38 27.19 -4.82 10.24
N ALA A 39 27.29 -3.59 9.74
CA ALA A 39 26.83 -2.43 10.48
C ALA A 39 25.32 -2.26 10.25
N PRO A 40 24.53 -1.97 11.28
CA PRO A 40 23.11 -1.70 11.11
C PRO A 40 22.92 -0.47 10.23
N LEU A 41 21.94 -0.53 9.35
CA LEU A 41 21.42 0.65 8.67
C LEU A 41 20.65 1.46 9.72
N ILE A 42 21.17 2.59 10.11
CA ILE A 42 20.45 3.54 10.96
C ILE A 42 19.69 4.45 10.01
N VAL A 43 18.38 4.30 9.98
CA VAL A 43 17.49 5.26 9.35
C VAL A 43 17.09 6.25 10.43
N ASP A 44 17.57 7.48 10.33
CA ASP A 44 17.09 8.56 11.19
C ASP A 44 15.61 8.83 10.86
N GLY A 45 14.82 9.11 11.88
CA GLY A 45 13.38 9.14 11.77
C GLY A 45 12.85 10.20 10.83
N ASP A 46 11.94 9.79 9.97
CA ASP A 46 11.17 10.67 9.11
C ASP A 46 10.09 11.37 9.92
N LYS A 47 9.96 12.67 9.77
CA LYS A 47 8.87 13.42 10.38
C LYS A 47 8.12 14.21 9.33
N SER A 48 6.85 13.94 9.21
CA SER A 48 5.96 14.61 8.27
C SER A 48 4.75 15.24 8.94
N TYR A 49 4.25 16.29 8.31
CA TYR A 49 3.05 17.02 8.68
C TYR A 49 2.01 16.88 7.59
N GLN A 50 0.80 16.56 8.01
CA GLN A 50 -0.34 16.40 7.13
C GLN A 50 -1.46 17.30 7.62
N GLU A 51 -1.81 18.28 6.83
CA GLU A 51 -2.91 19.20 7.12
C GLU A 51 -4.06 18.94 6.15
N THR A 52 -5.28 18.88 6.67
CA THR A 52 -6.48 18.73 5.84
C THR A 52 -7.48 19.81 6.22
N THR A 53 -7.99 20.50 5.24
CA THR A 53 -9.13 21.41 5.39
C THR A 53 -10.23 21.02 4.41
N GLU A 54 -11.42 20.77 4.92
CA GLU A 54 -12.56 20.42 4.10
C GLU A 54 -13.80 21.19 4.53
N LEU A 55 -14.45 21.84 3.59
CA LEU A 55 -15.75 22.47 3.78
C LEU A 55 -16.78 21.74 2.92
N ARG A 56 -17.81 21.18 3.58
CA ARG A 56 -18.94 20.53 2.91
C ARG A 56 -20.22 21.34 3.16
N LEU A 57 -20.99 21.52 2.11
CA LEU A 57 -22.37 21.97 2.19
C LEU A 57 -23.27 20.81 1.75
N ILE A 58 -24.26 20.48 2.56
CA ILE A 58 -25.10 19.29 2.38
C ILE A 58 -26.56 19.74 2.41
N SER A 59 -27.30 19.47 1.35
CA SER A 59 -28.73 19.78 1.30
C SER A 59 -29.53 19.02 2.34
N LYS A 60 -30.72 19.50 2.64
CA LYS A 60 -31.71 18.71 3.40
C LYS A 60 -32.30 17.62 2.49
N PRO A 61 -32.77 16.50 3.07
CA PRO A 61 -33.46 15.44 2.32
C PRO A 61 -34.60 15.97 1.47
N GLY A 62 -34.74 15.49 0.23
CA GLY A 62 -35.77 15.92 -0.70
C GLY A 62 -35.73 15.21 -2.02
N LYS A 63 -36.42 15.73 -3.01
CA LYS A 63 -36.41 15.19 -4.37
C LYS A 63 -35.05 15.35 -5.07
N PHE A 64 -34.33 16.39 -4.73
CA PHE A 64 -32.98 16.68 -5.22
C PHE A 64 -32.11 16.94 -4.01
N GLU A 65 -31.15 16.07 -3.80
CA GLU A 65 -30.18 16.14 -2.72
C GLU A 65 -28.80 16.41 -3.31
N TRP A 66 -27.99 17.16 -2.59
CA TRP A 66 -26.66 17.48 -3.07
C TRP A 66 -25.68 17.65 -1.91
N THR A 67 -24.47 17.30 -2.19
CA THR A 67 -23.28 17.63 -1.39
C THR A 67 -22.30 18.33 -2.30
N VAL A 68 -21.83 19.52 -1.92
CA VAL A 68 -20.72 20.21 -2.62
C VAL A 68 -19.65 20.55 -1.60
N GLY A 69 -18.42 20.50 -2.02
CA GLY A 69 -17.32 20.74 -1.10
C GLY A 69 -16.06 21.28 -1.75
N TYR A 70 -15.26 21.85 -0.89
CA TYR A 70 -13.88 22.22 -1.12
C TYR A 70 -13.00 21.37 -0.23
N TYR A 71 -11.93 20.85 -0.79
CA TYR A 71 -10.94 20.03 -0.07
C TYR A 71 -9.55 20.58 -0.38
N ASN A 72 -8.73 20.70 0.67
CA ASN A 72 -7.32 21.01 0.55
C ASN A 72 -6.53 20.10 1.49
N TYR A 73 -5.53 19.45 0.95
CA TYR A 73 -4.60 18.60 1.67
C TYR A 73 -3.18 19.10 1.43
N LYS A 74 -2.39 19.18 2.51
CA LYS A 74 -0.98 19.53 2.45
C LYS A 74 -0.17 18.47 3.16
N PHE A 75 0.89 18.06 2.52
CA PHE A 75 1.92 17.20 3.05
C PHE A 75 3.24 17.95 3.00
N ASN A 76 3.95 17.95 4.13
CA ASN A 76 5.30 18.49 4.23
C ASN A 76 6.15 17.52 5.04
N GLU A 77 7.32 17.21 4.52
CA GLU A 77 8.32 16.42 5.22
C GLU A 77 9.41 17.33 5.79
N GLU A 78 9.76 17.16 7.08
CA GLU A 78 10.90 17.88 7.65
C GLU A 78 12.21 17.48 6.94
N PRO A 79 13.20 18.40 6.88
CA PRO A 79 14.52 18.04 6.37
C PRO A 79 15.05 16.80 7.07
N ASN A 80 15.35 15.79 6.29
CA ASN A 80 15.67 14.48 6.80
C ASN A 80 16.95 13.94 6.18
N SER A 81 17.88 13.49 7.02
CA SER A 81 19.05 12.75 6.60
C SER A 81 18.80 11.26 6.73
N VAL A 82 18.48 10.61 5.62
CA VAL A 82 18.31 9.17 5.61
C VAL A 82 19.65 8.48 5.45
N SER A 83 19.88 7.61 6.39
CA SER A 83 20.68 6.40 6.37
C SER A 83 22.08 6.48 5.82
N GLN A 84 22.98 6.33 6.74
CA GLN A 84 24.34 5.90 6.46
C GLN A 84 24.39 4.38 6.53
N THR A 85 24.56 3.73 5.41
CA THR A 85 24.89 2.32 5.41
C THR A 85 26.40 2.20 5.56
N GLN A 86 26.86 1.82 6.74
CA GLN A 86 28.25 1.47 6.95
C GLN A 86 28.41 -0.04 6.78
N TYR A 87 29.19 -0.46 5.81
CA TYR A 87 29.62 -1.85 5.69
C TYR A 87 31.11 -1.91 5.98
N ALA A 88 31.49 -2.64 7.01
CA ALA A 88 32.85 -3.10 7.13
C ALA A 88 33.02 -4.24 6.13
N VAL A 89 33.71 -4.02 5.05
CA VAL A 89 33.95 -4.99 4.01
C VAL A 89 35.45 -5.24 3.88
N ASP A 90 35.76 -6.47 3.47
CA ASP A 90 37.09 -6.81 3.03
C ASP A 90 37.50 -5.85 1.88
N GLN A 91 38.76 -5.47 1.89
CA GLN A 91 39.32 -4.51 0.93
C GLN A 91 39.18 -4.99 -0.51
N ASP A 92 39.27 -6.29 -0.76
CA ASP A 92 39.14 -6.89 -2.10
C ASP A 92 37.70 -6.76 -2.64
N TRP A 93 36.69 -6.86 -1.76
CA TRP A 93 35.29 -6.68 -2.15
C TRP A 93 34.95 -5.19 -2.37
N LEU A 94 35.47 -4.30 -1.54
CA LEU A 94 35.32 -2.87 -1.72
C LEU A 94 35.92 -2.45 -3.06
N GLU A 95 37.13 -2.92 -3.37
CA GLU A 95 37.76 -2.72 -4.67
C GLU A 95 36.90 -3.22 -5.82
N TYR A 96 36.30 -4.41 -5.71
CA TYR A 96 35.43 -4.97 -6.73
C TYR A 96 34.16 -4.13 -6.95
N VAL A 97 33.49 -3.69 -5.85
CA VAL A 97 32.29 -2.86 -5.97
C VAL A 97 32.60 -1.48 -6.51
N MET A 98 33.70 -0.87 -6.09
CA MET A 98 34.17 0.42 -6.60
C MET A 98 34.48 0.37 -8.07
N LEU A 99 35.18 -0.67 -8.51
CA LEU A 99 35.52 -0.89 -9.91
C LEU A 99 34.26 -1.11 -10.76
N TYR A 100 33.33 -1.90 -10.26
CA TYR A 100 32.05 -2.13 -10.95
C TYR A 100 31.20 -0.86 -11.02
N ALA A 101 31.06 -0.12 -9.93
CA ALA A 101 30.27 1.10 -9.87
C ALA A 101 30.89 2.27 -10.69
N ALA A 102 32.22 2.34 -10.75
CA ALA A 102 32.95 3.37 -11.49
C ALA A 102 33.26 2.99 -12.94
N GLY A 103 32.92 1.77 -13.37
CA GLY A 103 33.30 1.26 -14.70
C GLY A 103 34.82 1.15 -14.92
N LEU A 104 35.58 1.02 -13.84
CA LEU A 104 37.04 0.92 -13.85
C LEU A 104 37.50 -0.53 -13.92
N ASN A 105 38.72 -0.76 -14.38
CA ASN A 105 39.29 -2.11 -14.39
C ASN A 105 40.04 -2.41 -13.06
N PRO A 106 40.12 -3.70 -12.65
CA PRO A 106 40.97 -4.10 -11.55
C PRO A 106 42.42 -3.61 -11.75
N GLY A 107 42.95 -2.86 -10.79
CA GLY A 107 44.27 -2.23 -10.87
C GLY A 107 44.27 -0.74 -11.17
N ASP A 108 43.14 -0.16 -11.56
CA ASP A 108 43.00 1.30 -11.73
C ASP A 108 42.50 1.97 -10.46
N TYR A 109 42.21 1.18 -9.43
CA TYR A 109 41.69 1.66 -8.15
C TYR A 109 42.83 2.21 -7.27
N ASP A 110 42.73 3.50 -6.93
CA ASP A 110 43.57 4.13 -5.93
C ASP A 110 42.68 4.59 -4.77
N ALA A 111 42.76 3.88 -3.64
CA ALA A 111 42.01 4.18 -2.44
C ALA A 111 42.17 5.60 -1.93
N THR A 112 43.30 6.22 -2.23
CA THR A 112 43.58 7.62 -1.82
C THR A 112 42.84 8.65 -2.68
N VAL A 113 42.40 8.27 -3.87
CA VAL A 113 41.66 9.13 -4.80
C VAL A 113 40.16 8.93 -4.67
N TYR A 114 39.73 7.68 -4.52
CA TYR A 114 38.31 7.31 -4.54
C TYR A 114 37.69 7.17 -3.15
N CYS A 115 38.49 7.14 -2.12
CA CYS A 115 38.07 7.06 -0.73
C CYS A 115 38.53 8.31 0.01
N PRO A 116 37.73 9.40 0.05
CA PRO A 116 38.02 10.53 0.95
C PRO A 116 38.12 10.05 2.42
N PRO A 117 38.59 10.88 3.37
CA PRO A 117 39.02 10.46 4.71
C PRO A 117 38.00 9.70 5.59
N PHE A 118 36.93 9.21 4.98
CA PHE A 118 35.82 8.49 5.61
C PHE A 118 35.77 6.99 5.28
N CYS A 119 36.77 6.43 4.62
CA CYS A 119 36.79 5.01 4.21
C CYS A 119 37.39 4.08 5.26
N GLU A 120 37.83 4.59 6.37
CA GLU A 120 38.19 3.79 7.54
C GLU A 120 37.37 4.28 8.73
N ASP A 121 36.66 3.36 9.38
CA ASP A 121 36.02 3.67 10.65
C ASP A 121 37.05 3.95 11.73
N HIS A 122 36.60 4.36 12.91
CA HIS A 122 37.47 4.63 14.06
C HIS A 122 38.26 3.39 14.58
N LEU A 123 37.96 2.20 14.04
CA LEU A 123 38.63 0.93 14.32
C LEU A 123 39.59 0.53 13.18
N GLY A 124 39.63 1.28 12.06
CA GLY A 124 40.47 1.01 10.91
C GLY A 124 39.88 0.01 9.93
N TYR A 125 38.57 -0.21 9.97
CA TYR A 125 37.89 -1.07 8.99
C TYR A 125 37.45 -0.25 7.79
N PRO A 126 37.67 -0.74 6.55
CA PRO A 126 37.16 -0.10 5.36
C PRO A 126 35.63 -0.13 5.36
N TYR A 127 35.01 0.97 5.00
CA TYR A 127 33.56 1.04 4.79
C TYR A 127 33.24 1.81 3.53
N PHE A 128 32.09 1.53 2.94
CA PHE A 128 31.57 2.41 1.93
C PHE A 128 30.36 3.18 2.47
N TYR A 129 30.23 4.40 1.98
CA TYR A 129 29.22 5.32 2.42
C TYR A 129 28.26 5.62 1.27
N TYR A 130 27.00 5.48 1.54
CA TYR A 130 25.91 5.92 0.70
C TYR A 130 24.85 6.53 1.60
N GLY A 131 24.31 7.66 1.19
CA GLY A 131 23.22 8.29 1.91
C GLY A 131 22.40 9.18 1.02
N SER A 132 21.25 9.57 1.52
CA SER A 132 20.39 10.58 0.92
C SER A 132 19.99 11.59 1.98
N TYR A 133 19.72 12.79 1.53
CA TYR A 133 19.19 13.87 2.36
C TYR A 133 18.06 14.53 1.61
N THR A 134 16.90 14.61 2.22
CA THR A 134 15.76 15.35 1.70
C THR A 134 15.74 16.71 2.39
N GLU A 135 15.89 17.78 1.62
CA GLU A 135 15.82 19.15 2.14
C GLU A 135 14.36 19.55 2.34
N TYR A 136 13.50 19.20 1.39
CA TYR A 136 12.05 19.30 1.49
C TYR A 136 11.36 18.31 0.55
N ASN A 137 10.18 17.89 0.93
CA ASN A 137 9.24 17.14 0.10
C ASN A 137 7.83 17.61 0.46
N GLU A 138 7.21 18.28 -0.47
CA GLU A 138 5.95 18.97 -0.29
C GLU A 138 4.95 18.52 -1.35
N GLN A 139 3.71 18.33 -0.94
CA GLN A 139 2.60 18.06 -1.85
C GLN A 139 1.36 18.81 -1.37
N GLU A 140 0.68 19.49 -2.27
CA GLU A 140 -0.61 20.11 -2.00
C GLU A 140 -1.64 19.63 -3.01
N GLU A 141 -2.77 19.15 -2.53
CA GLU A 141 -3.95 18.86 -3.35
C GLU A 141 -5.05 19.83 -3.01
N THR A 142 -5.57 20.49 -4.03
CA THR A 142 -6.78 21.33 -3.94
C THR A 142 -7.85 20.73 -4.83
N SER A 143 -9.06 20.53 -4.31
CA SER A 143 -10.16 20.02 -5.12
C SER A 143 -11.50 20.62 -4.77
N PHE A 144 -12.34 20.74 -5.80
CA PHE A 144 -13.76 21.04 -5.70
C PHE A 144 -14.55 19.81 -6.12
N TYR A 145 -15.56 19.45 -5.34
CA TYR A 145 -16.36 18.29 -5.67
C TYR A 145 -17.85 18.53 -5.43
N GLY A 146 -18.65 17.75 -6.13
CA GLY A 146 -20.10 17.73 -5.95
C GLY A 146 -20.66 16.35 -6.21
N GLN A 147 -21.66 15.95 -5.42
CA GLN A 147 -22.53 14.82 -5.69
C GLN A 147 -23.98 15.30 -5.66
N PHE A 148 -24.74 14.85 -6.62
CA PHE A 148 -26.12 15.23 -6.85
C PHE A 148 -26.96 13.97 -6.97
N ASP A 149 -27.93 13.81 -6.09
CA ASP A 149 -28.85 12.68 -6.05
C ASP A 149 -30.24 13.16 -6.44
N TYR A 150 -30.81 12.57 -7.49
CA TYR A 150 -32.14 12.85 -7.97
C TYR A 150 -33.06 11.68 -7.68
N ASN A 151 -33.94 11.85 -6.69
CA ASN A 151 -35.00 10.93 -6.35
C ASN A 151 -36.12 11.03 -7.39
N VAL A 152 -36.04 10.22 -8.45
CA VAL A 152 -37.04 10.18 -9.52
C VAL A 152 -38.42 9.90 -8.95
N ASN A 153 -38.49 8.90 -8.05
CA ASN A 153 -39.60 8.53 -7.21
C ASN A 153 -39.07 7.82 -5.96
N ASP A 154 -39.98 7.30 -5.11
CA ASP A 154 -39.62 6.64 -3.84
C ASP A 154 -38.77 5.37 -4.02
N LYS A 155 -38.61 4.88 -5.25
CA LYS A 155 -37.88 3.64 -5.57
C LYS A 155 -36.62 3.84 -6.39
N LEU A 156 -36.50 4.94 -7.10
CA LEU A 156 -35.39 5.17 -8.06
C LEU A 156 -34.65 6.45 -7.73
N THR A 157 -33.37 6.30 -7.44
CA THR A 157 -32.41 7.40 -7.27
C THR A 157 -31.33 7.33 -8.34
N LEU A 158 -31.06 8.45 -8.97
CA LEU A 158 -29.93 8.65 -9.88
C LEU A 158 -28.91 9.56 -9.22
N THR A 159 -27.66 9.14 -9.25
CA THR A 159 -26.54 9.91 -8.67
C THR A 159 -25.57 10.33 -9.75
N PHE A 160 -25.18 11.59 -9.71
CA PHE A 160 -24.07 12.14 -10.49
C PHE A 160 -23.04 12.78 -9.54
N GLY A 161 -21.77 12.42 -9.66
CA GLY A 161 -20.66 12.97 -8.91
C GLY A 161 -19.60 13.54 -9.83
N ILE A 162 -18.95 14.60 -9.37
CA ILE A 162 -17.82 15.24 -10.05
C ILE A 162 -16.80 15.70 -9.01
N ARG A 163 -15.51 15.51 -9.30
CA ARG A 163 -14.39 16.07 -8.55
C ARG A 163 -13.37 16.62 -9.54
N ASP A 164 -13.10 17.89 -9.44
CA ASP A 164 -12.03 18.57 -10.14
C ASP A 164 -10.90 18.82 -9.15
N TYR A 165 -9.69 18.41 -9.49
CA TYR A 165 -8.55 18.51 -8.59
C TYR A 165 -7.30 19.03 -9.28
N GLU A 166 -6.46 19.66 -8.50
CA GLU A 166 -5.10 20.05 -8.85
C GLU A 166 -4.15 19.59 -7.74
N ILE A 167 -3.08 18.94 -8.14
CA ILE A 167 -2.00 18.50 -7.26
C ILE A 167 -0.74 19.25 -7.67
N GLU A 168 -0.12 19.91 -6.72
CA GLU A 168 1.20 20.52 -6.86
C GLU A 168 2.18 19.78 -5.96
N ASP A 169 3.36 19.50 -6.47
CA ASP A 169 4.42 18.85 -5.69
C ASP A 169 5.77 19.52 -5.94
N ALA A 170 6.58 19.60 -4.89
CA ALA A 170 7.94 20.08 -4.95
C ALA A 170 8.84 19.26 -4.02
N SER A 171 10.01 18.91 -4.49
CA SER A 171 10.98 18.18 -3.69
C SER A 171 12.40 18.59 -4.02
N LYS A 172 13.26 18.56 -2.99
CA LYS A 172 14.70 18.71 -3.17
C LYS A 172 15.41 17.67 -2.34
N SER A 173 16.15 16.83 -3.01
CA SER A 173 16.88 15.74 -2.39
C SER A 173 18.29 15.64 -2.93
N TYR A 174 19.19 15.17 -2.07
CA TYR A 174 20.58 14.91 -2.38
C TYR A 174 20.87 13.43 -2.19
N GLN A 175 21.65 12.88 -3.11
CA GLN A 175 22.23 11.55 -2.97
C GLN A 175 23.74 11.69 -3.01
N TYR A 176 24.43 10.99 -2.11
CA TYR A 176 25.88 11.13 -1.98
C TYR A 176 26.54 9.80 -1.66
N GLY A 177 27.86 9.79 -1.85
CA GLY A 177 28.68 8.62 -1.59
C GLY A 177 29.19 7.95 -2.87
N ILE A 178 29.61 6.72 -2.70
CA ILE A 178 30.37 5.95 -3.71
C ILE A 178 29.71 5.88 -5.09
N PHE A 179 28.37 5.86 -5.15
CA PHE A 179 27.63 5.74 -6.41
C PHE A 179 27.47 7.05 -7.19
N PHE A 180 27.87 8.18 -6.61
CA PHE A 180 27.66 9.51 -7.16
C PHE A 180 28.96 10.33 -7.28
N MET A 181 30.12 9.67 -7.29
CA MET A 181 31.44 10.33 -7.26
C MET A 181 31.69 11.35 -8.38
N ASP A 182 31.02 11.18 -9.52
CA ASP A 182 31.14 12.08 -10.68
C ASP A 182 30.05 13.19 -10.69
N SER A 183 29.21 13.26 -9.68
CA SER A 183 28.12 14.23 -9.58
C SER A 183 28.57 15.52 -8.87
N ASN A 184 28.04 16.66 -9.33
CA ASN A 184 28.45 18.01 -8.86
C ASN A 184 27.35 18.77 -8.08
N GLY A 185 26.30 18.09 -7.65
CA GLY A 185 25.18 18.71 -6.94
C GLY A 185 24.25 19.56 -7.81
N CYS A 186 23.32 20.32 -7.18
CA CYS A 186 22.36 21.17 -7.89
C CYS A 186 22.96 22.48 -8.41
N ASP A 187 23.88 23.09 -7.68
CA ASP A 187 24.38 24.44 -7.94
C ASP A 187 25.90 24.52 -8.19
N GLY A 188 26.57 23.38 -8.23
CA GLY A 188 28.04 23.30 -8.45
C GLY A 188 28.88 23.71 -7.24
N ASN A 189 28.24 24.03 -6.10
CA ASN A 189 28.91 24.31 -4.84
C ASN A 189 28.85 23.14 -3.86
N ASP A 190 28.03 22.12 -4.17
CA ASP A 190 27.95 20.92 -3.38
C ASP A 190 29.23 20.10 -3.47
N PRO A 191 29.56 19.32 -2.43
CA PRO A 191 30.74 18.47 -2.44
C PRO A 191 30.75 17.52 -3.64
N ALA A 192 31.91 17.26 -4.22
CA ALA A 192 32.06 16.23 -5.23
C ALA A 192 31.53 14.88 -4.70
N GLY A 193 30.84 14.12 -5.55
CA GLY A 193 30.17 12.88 -5.13
C GLY A 193 28.78 13.08 -4.56
N THR A 194 28.20 14.26 -4.76
CA THR A 194 26.80 14.55 -4.41
C THR A 194 25.98 14.74 -5.68
N ASP A 195 24.90 14.03 -5.84
CA ASP A 195 23.89 14.30 -6.87
C ASP A 195 22.66 14.95 -6.20
N CYS A 196 22.04 15.88 -6.91
CA CYS A 196 20.92 16.64 -6.40
C CYS A 196 19.76 16.62 -7.40
N ALA A 197 18.57 16.47 -6.88
CA ALA A 197 17.34 16.66 -7.61
C ALA A 197 16.50 17.74 -6.94
N GLU A 198 16.28 18.85 -7.65
CA GLU A 198 15.28 19.85 -7.30
C GLU A 198 14.21 19.85 -8.38
N LEU A 199 13.01 19.46 -8.01
CA LEU A 199 11.92 19.17 -8.92
C LEU A 199 10.62 19.78 -8.39
N SER A 200 9.83 20.29 -9.31
CA SER A 200 8.46 20.70 -9.02
C SER A 200 7.56 20.34 -10.20
N GLY A 201 6.31 20.14 -9.94
CA GLY A 201 5.34 19.86 -10.97
C GLY A 201 3.93 20.05 -10.48
N SER A 202 3.00 20.03 -11.43
CA SER A 202 1.57 20.02 -11.15
C SER A 202 0.85 19.11 -12.13
N GLU A 203 -0.26 18.56 -11.67
CA GLU A 203 -1.22 17.84 -12.49
C GLU A 203 -2.63 18.19 -12.06
N SER A 204 -3.56 18.19 -13.00
CA SER A 204 -4.97 18.45 -12.73
C SER A 204 -5.83 17.56 -13.61
N ASP A 205 -6.95 17.09 -13.07
CA ASP A 205 -7.92 16.32 -13.83
C ASP A 205 -9.31 16.39 -13.18
N THR A 206 -10.30 15.83 -13.88
CA THR A 206 -11.69 15.77 -13.43
C THR A 206 -12.17 14.33 -13.39
N ARG A 207 -12.65 13.88 -12.24
CA ARG A 207 -13.19 12.53 -12.03
C ARG A 207 -14.70 12.57 -11.91
N MET A 208 -15.35 11.58 -12.48
CA MET A 208 -16.80 11.48 -12.51
C MET A 208 -17.28 10.20 -11.83
N LYS A 209 -18.51 10.28 -11.30
CA LYS A 209 -19.24 9.16 -10.72
C LYS A 209 -20.65 9.16 -11.24
N TYR A 210 -21.14 8.01 -11.61
CA TYR A 210 -22.54 7.75 -11.99
C TYR A 210 -23.05 6.60 -11.16
N ALA A 211 -24.25 6.72 -10.60
CA ALA A 211 -24.89 5.59 -9.94
C ALA A 211 -26.41 5.59 -10.14
N ILE A 212 -26.96 4.42 -10.11
CA ILE A 212 -28.41 4.16 -10.11
C ILE A 212 -28.72 3.21 -8.97
N ASN A 213 -29.70 3.56 -8.14
CA ASN A 213 -30.23 2.72 -7.08
C ASN A 213 -31.73 2.51 -7.33
N TYR A 214 -32.15 1.25 -7.39
CA TYR A 214 -33.54 0.88 -7.60
C TYR A 214 -34.05 -0.04 -6.50
N MET A 215 -34.94 0.49 -5.67
CA MET A 215 -35.67 -0.28 -4.64
C MET A 215 -36.80 -1.04 -5.29
N VAL A 216 -36.64 -2.34 -5.53
CA VAL A 216 -37.69 -3.21 -6.03
C VAL A 216 -38.86 -3.24 -5.05
N ASN A 217 -38.52 -3.42 -3.77
CA ASN A 217 -39.38 -3.31 -2.59
C ASN A 217 -38.53 -2.92 -1.37
N ASP A 218 -39.13 -2.90 -0.18
CA ASP A 218 -38.48 -2.49 1.06
C ASP A 218 -37.29 -3.39 1.47
N ASP A 219 -37.25 -4.62 0.93
CA ASP A 219 -36.27 -5.65 1.27
C ASP A 219 -35.26 -5.92 0.16
N LEU A 220 -35.45 -5.37 -1.05
CA LEU A 220 -34.61 -5.64 -2.21
C LEU A 220 -34.24 -4.37 -2.96
N THR A 221 -32.94 -4.11 -3.05
CA THR A 221 -32.35 -2.99 -3.82
C THR A 221 -31.37 -3.54 -4.86
N LEU A 222 -31.50 -3.06 -6.07
CA LEU A 222 -30.52 -3.23 -7.15
C LEU A 222 -29.74 -1.93 -7.30
N TYR A 223 -28.45 -2.03 -7.58
CA TYR A 223 -27.65 -0.86 -7.87
C TYR A 223 -26.62 -1.11 -8.98
N ALA A 224 -26.23 -0.03 -9.63
CA ALA A 224 -25.08 0.03 -10.50
C ALA A 224 -24.31 1.32 -10.22
N THR A 225 -22.99 1.25 -10.27
CA THR A 225 -22.10 2.40 -10.05
C THR A 225 -20.94 2.33 -11.03
N GLN A 226 -20.56 3.49 -11.59
CA GLN A 226 -19.30 3.69 -12.28
C GLN A 226 -18.62 4.89 -11.63
N ALA A 227 -17.36 4.74 -11.24
CA ALA A 227 -16.57 5.79 -10.60
C ALA A 227 -15.09 5.64 -10.92
N ALA A 228 -14.43 6.77 -11.17
CA ALA A 228 -12.98 6.81 -11.36
C ALA A 228 -12.29 7.37 -10.12
N GLY A 229 -11.17 6.75 -9.75
CA GLY A 229 -10.23 7.19 -8.73
C GLY A 229 -8.83 7.36 -9.30
N TYR A 230 -7.91 7.91 -8.53
CA TYR A 230 -6.52 8.09 -8.93
C TYR A 230 -5.60 7.93 -7.72
N ARG A 231 -4.35 7.58 -8.01
CA ARG A 231 -3.24 7.64 -7.08
C ARG A 231 -2.26 8.71 -7.58
N PRO A 232 -1.89 9.71 -6.76
CA PRO A 232 -1.02 10.81 -7.18
C PRO A 232 0.30 10.34 -7.77
N GLY A 233 0.78 11.06 -8.78
CA GLY A 233 2.14 10.99 -9.27
C GLY A 233 3.14 11.59 -8.28
N GLY A 234 4.37 11.76 -8.71
CA GLY A 234 5.41 12.33 -7.85
C GLY A 234 6.76 12.47 -8.52
N ASN A 235 7.69 12.97 -7.74
CA ASN A 235 9.08 13.14 -8.13
C ASN A 235 9.95 12.02 -7.58
N GLN A 236 11.09 11.80 -8.21
CA GLN A 236 12.08 10.83 -7.74
C GLN A 236 13.50 11.30 -8.03
N ALA A 237 14.42 10.82 -7.22
CA ALA A 237 15.83 11.10 -7.38
C ALA A 237 16.39 10.59 -8.71
N PRO A 238 17.46 11.19 -9.24
CA PRO A 238 18.11 10.73 -10.46
C PRO A 238 18.69 9.33 -10.30
N LEU A 239 18.87 8.65 -11.44
CA LEU A 239 19.63 7.40 -11.46
C LEU A 239 21.13 7.70 -11.29
N PRO A 240 21.87 6.85 -10.56
CA PRO A 240 23.31 6.97 -10.46
C PRO A 240 23.99 6.92 -11.85
N PRO A 241 25.14 7.57 -12.02
CA PRO A 241 25.86 7.62 -13.29
C PRO A 241 26.15 6.24 -13.91
N PHE A 242 26.42 5.22 -13.10
CA PHE A 242 26.67 3.86 -13.60
C PHE A 242 25.45 3.19 -14.25
N CYS A 243 24.22 3.66 -13.97
CA CYS A 243 23.01 3.23 -14.67
C CYS A 243 22.90 3.79 -16.10
N SER A 244 23.79 4.70 -16.51
CA SER A 244 23.77 5.31 -17.85
C SER A 244 23.94 4.31 -19.00
N SER A 245 24.58 3.19 -18.74
CA SER A 245 24.79 2.10 -19.70
C SER A 245 23.65 1.06 -19.72
N ASP A 246 22.70 1.16 -18.80
CA ASP A 246 21.54 0.26 -18.73
C ASP A 246 20.42 0.78 -19.65
N GLU A 247 20.26 0.13 -20.81
CA GLU A 247 19.26 0.54 -21.80
C GLU A 247 17.83 0.50 -21.26
N ALA A 248 17.51 -0.49 -20.40
CA ALA A 248 16.18 -0.63 -19.81
C ALA A 248 15.89 0.50 -18.80
N ALA A 249 16.89 0.86 -18.00
CA ALA A 249 16.82 2.01 -17.10
C ALA A 249 16.60 3.31 -17.87
N GLN A 250 17.42 3.56 -18.90
CA GLN A 250 17.34 4.80 -19.69
C GLN A 250 16.04 4.93 -20.50
N ALA A 251 15.44 3.83 -20.93
CA ALA A 251 14.22 3.86 -21.74
C ALA A 251 12.98 4.26 -20.95
N ASN A 252 12.90 3.93 -19.67
CA ASN A 252 11.68 4.06 -18.85
C ASN A 252 11.82 5.09 -17.71
N PHE A 253 13.05 5.46 -17.37
CA PHE A 253 13.26 6.41 -16.28
C PHE A 253 12.79 7.82 -16.63
N SER A 254 12.01 8.39 -15.75
CA SER A 254 11.70 9.83 -15.73
C SER A 254 11.82 10.34 -14.29
N ARG A 255 12.33 11.55 -14.13
CA ARG A 255 12.40 12.19 -12.79
C ARG A 255 11.02 12.48 -12.20
N ARG A 256 9.98 12.46 -13.03
CA ARG A 256 8.59 12.59 -12.62
C ARG A 256 7.78 11.46 -13.23
N PHE A 257 6.90 10.88 -12.45
CA PHE A 257 5.85 9.98 -12.90
C PHE A 257 4.48 10.59 -12.60
N ASN A 258 3.51 10.32 -13.46
CA ASN A 258 2.17 10.90 -13.37
C ASN A 258 1.27 10.08 -12.46
N SER A 259 0.11 10.63 -12.11
CA SER A 259 -0.98 9.86 -11.49
C SER A 259 -1.37 8.66 -12.33
N ASP A 260 -1.75 7.58 -11.68
CA ASP A 260 -2.47 6.47 -12.31
C ASP A 260 -3.97 6.58 -12.03
N GLU A 261 -4.77 5.89 -12.82
CA GLU A 261 -6.22 5.94 -12.76
C GLU A 261 -6.83 4.55 -12.68
N ALA A 262 -7.80 4.38 -11.79
CA ALA A 262 -8.63 3.19 -11.72
C ALA A 262 -10.10 3.56 -11.93
N GLU A 263 -10.72 3.04 -12.99
CA GLU A 263 -12.15 3.14 -13.22
C GLU A 263 -12.84 1.84 -12.77
N THR A 264 -13.80 1.98 -11.87
CA THR A 264 -14.56 0.85 -11.32
C THR A 264 -16.00 0.88 -11.79
N THR A 265 -16.49 -0.24 -12.32
CA THR A 265 -17.90 -0.47 -12.62
C THR A 265 -18.43 -1.59 -11.72
N GLU A 266 -19.52 -1.35 -11.03
CA GLU A 266 -20.16 -2.30 -10.12
C GLU A 266 -21.63 -2.49 -10.44
N PHE A 267 -22.09 -3.74 -10.28
CA PHE A 267 -23.50 -4.12 -10.28
C PHE A 267 -23.78 -4.95 -9.05
N GLY A 268 -24.77 -4.57 -8.27
CA GLY A 268 -25.05 -5.28 -7.03
C GLY A 268 -26.50 -5.41 -6.66
N VAL A 269 -26.73 -6.37 -5.78
CA VAL A 269 -28.04 -6.69 -5.19
C VAL A 269 -27.89 -6.68 -3.68
N LYS A 270 -28.71 -5.89 -3.01
CA LYS A 270 -28.85 -5.89 -1.54
C LYS A 270 -30.22 -6.43 -1.17
N ALA A 271 -30.23 -7.51 -0.42
CA ALA A 271 -31.46 -8.14 0.05
C ALA A 271 -31.46 -8.26 1.57
N ARG A 272 -32.59 -8.01 2.18
CA ARG A 272 -32.78 -8.07 3.62
C ARG A 272 -34.13 -8.69 3.92
N GLY A 273 -34.16 -9.66 4.80
CA GLY A 273 -35.39 -10.23 5.35
C GLY A 273 -35.41 -10.18 6.85
N GLU A 274 -36.39 -10.83 7.47
CA GLU A 274 -36.55 -10.84 8.92
C GLU A 274 -35.34 -11.49 9.62
N ASN A 275 -34.75 -12.51 9.02
CA ASN A 275 -33.66 -13.30 9.59
C ASN A 275 -32.42 -13.40 8.69
N TYR A 276 -32.33 -12.63 7.60
CA TYR A 276 -31.15 -12.62 6.75
C TYR A 276 -30.82 -11.23 6.20
N SER A 277 -29.58 -11.04 5.88
CA SER A 277 -29.09 -9.96 5.03
C SER A 277 -28.09 -10.51 4.01
N ALA A 278 -28.16 -10.05 2.77
CA ALA A 278 -27.28 -10.48 1.70
C ALA A 278 -26.90 -9.29 0.82
N ASN A 279 -25.64 -9.23 0.44
CA ASN A 279 -25.12 -8.33 -0.57
C ASN A 279 -24.29 -9.15 -1.55
N VAL A 280 -24.60 -9.02 -2.84
CA VAL A 280 -23.84 -9.67 -3.92
C VAL A 280 -23.49 -8.61 -4.92
N THR A 281 -22.19 -8.46 -5.21
CA THR A 281 -21.65 -7.45 -6.13
C THR A 281 -20.79 -8.13 -7.17
N TYR A 282 -20.99 -7.81 -8.42
CA TYR A 282 -20.02 -7.98 -9.49
C TYR A 282 -19.30 -6.66 -9.68
N PHE A 283 -17.99 -6.70 -9.78
CA PHE A 283 -17.17 -5.54 -10.07
C PHE A 283 -16.21 -5.80 -11.23
N ASP A 284 -15.86 -4.70 -11.88
CA ASP A 284 -14.89 -4.65 -12.97
C ASP A 284 -14.07 -3.37 -12.79
N VAL A 285 -12.74 -3.48 -12.79
CA VAL A 285 -11.80 -2.39 -12.57
C VAL A 285 -10.79 -2.35 -13.69
N ASP A 286 -10.80 -1.25 -14.44
CA ASP A 286 -9.74 -0.89 -15.38
C ASP A 286 -8.72 0.02 -14.68
N TRP A 287 -7.44 -0.37 -14.68
CA TRP A 287 -6.36 0.38 -14.07
C TRP A 287 -5.33 0.78 -15.11
N ASP A 288 -5.27 2.07 -15.40
CA ASP A 288 -4.42 2.67 -16.42
C ASP A 288 -3.24 3.43 -15.82
N GLY A 289 -2.11 3.42 -16.55
CA GLY A 289 -0.92 4.18 -16.19
C GLY A 289 -0.30 3.76 -14.87
N ILE A 290 -0.43 2.49 -14.49
CA ILE A 290 0.00 1.97 -13.19
C ILE A 290 1.41 2.44 -12.85
N ILE A 291 1.56 3.06 -11.67
CA ILE A 291 2.87 3.41 -11.12
C ILE A 291 3.55 2.13 -10.65
N ILE A 292 4.57 1.72 -11.38
CA ILE A 292 5.31 0.48 -11.16
C ILE A 292 6.71 0.81 -10.67
N GLN A 293 7.17 0.12 -9.63
CA GLN A 293 8.56 0.15 -9.19
C GLN A 293 9.34 -0.99 -9.84
N VAL A 294 10.44 -0.66 -10.50
CA VAL A 294 11.32 -1.63 -11.13
C VAL A 294 12.74 -1.52 -10.60
N THR A 295 13.46 -2.64 -10.71
CA THR A 295 14.90 -2.72 -10.43
C THR A 295 15.58 -3.16 -11.74
N PRO A 296 16.13 -2.22 -12.54
CA PRO A 296 16.83 -2.54 -13.77
C PRO A 296 18.14 -3.29 -13.49
N GLY A 297 18.84 -3.69 -14.56
CA GLY A 297 20.10 -4.44 -14.47
C GLY A 297 21.19 -3.75 -13.66
N CYS A 298 21.19 -2.41 -13.62
CA CYS A 298 22.08 -1.63 -12.76
C CYS A 298 21.75 -1.72 -11.26
N GLY A 299 20.62 -2.33 -10.87
CA GLY A 299 20.25 -2.55 -9.49
C GLY A 299 19.58 -1.36 -8.78
N TRP A 300 19.39 -0.22 -9.43
CA TRP A 300 18.80 0.98 -8.82
C TRP A 300 17.29 1.08 -9.08
N ARG A 301 16.50 1.16 -8.03
CA ARG A 301 15.03 1.18 -8.12
C ARG A 301 14.51 2.55 -8.53
N TYR A 302 13.50 2.55 -9.38
CA TYR A 302 12.73 3.74 -9.73
C TYR A 302 11.28 3.41 -10.06
N ASN A 303 10.42 4.43 -10.05
CA ASN A 303 9.02 4.34 -10.42
C ASN A 303 8.80 4.87 -11.85
N PHE A 304 7.86 4.29 -12.58
CA PHE A 304 7.40 4.83 -13.85
C PHE A 304 5.94 4.41 -14.11
N ASN A 305 5.27 5.13 -15.00
CA ASN A 305 3.93 4.75 -15.48
C ASN A 305 4.10 3.78 -16.65
N GLY A 306 3.89 2.52 -16.43
CA GLY A 306 4.19 1.51 -17.44
C GLY A 306 3.25 0.32 -17.48
N GLY A 307 2.20 0.34 -16.71
CA GLY A 307 1.26 -0.77 -16.61
C GLY A 307 -0.17 -0.41 -16.98
N LYS A 308 -0.90 -1.44 -17.40
CA LYS A 308 -2.35 -1.48 -17.47
C LYS A 308 -2.82 -2.83 -16.98
N ALA A 309 -3.85 -2.85 -16.13
CA ALA A 309 -4.41 -4.08 -15.58
C ALA A 309 -5.93 -4.02 -15.54
N GLU A 310 -6.53 -5.20 -15.58
CA GLU A 310 -7.97 -5.40 -15.40
C GLU A 310 -8.20 -6.34 -14.23
N THR A 311 -9.18 -6.02 -13.39
CA THR A 311 -9.60 -6.87 -12.29
C THR A 311 -11.11 -7.00 -12.30
N SER A 312 -11.63 -8.21 -12.37
CA SER A 312 -13.07 -8.41 -12.30
C SER A 312 -13.43 -9.59 -11.41
N GLY A 313 -14.59 -9.53 -10.77
CA GLY A 313 -14.97 -10.59 -9.85
C GLY A 313 -16.30 -10.38 -9.15
N TRP A 314 -16.49 -11.23 -8.17
CA TRP A 314 -17.67 -11.25 -7.32
C TRP A 314 -17.30 -11.08 -5.86
N GLU A 315 -18.11 -10.30 -5.15
CA GLU A 315 -18.09 -10.20 -3.69
C GLU A 315 -19.46 -10.59 -3.13
N VAL A 316 -19.46 -11.34 -2.05
CA VAL A 316 -20.67 -11.80 -1.37
C VAL A 316 -20.51 -11.60 0.12
N ASP A 317 -21.49 -10.91 0.74
CA ASP A 317 -21.68 -10.85 2.17
C ASP A 317 -23.07 -11.42 2.50
N PHE A 318 -23.11 -12.32 3.46
CA PHE A 318 -24.36 -12.96 3.86
C PHE A 318 -24.37 -13.22 5.35
N THR A 319 -25.45 -12.81 6.01
CA THR A 319 -25.72 -13.11 7.42
C THR A 319 -27.09 -13.79 7.52
N TYR A 320 -27.16 -14.84 8.31
CA TYR A 320 -28.41 -15.59 8.52
C TYR A 320 -28.60 -16.00 9.97
N ALA A 321 -29.64 -15.49 10.61
CA ALA A 321 -30.10 -15.97 11.91
C ALA A 321 -30.94 -17.24 11.73
N VAL A 322 -30.35 -18.39 12.04
CA VAL A 322 -31.03 -19.69 11.94
C VAL A 322 -32.18 -19.75 12.98
N ASN A 323 -31.90 -19.24 14.16
CA ASN A 323 -32.84 -19.01 15.25
C ASN A 323 -32.25 -17.96 16.22
N ASP A 324 -32.89 -17.75 17.38
CA ASP A 324 -32.45 -16.78 18.38
C ASP A 324 -31.07 -17.10 19.01
N GLU A 325 -30.58 -18.34 18.85
CA GLU A 325 -29.33 -18.81 19.45
C GLU A 325 -28.21 -19.00 18.41
N ILE A 326 -28.54 -19.23 17.13
CA ILE A 326 -27.58 -19.62 16.10
C ILE A 326 -27.63 -18.64 14.95
N SER A 327 -26.48 -18.06 14.60
CA SER A 327 -26.28 -17.26 13.40
C SER A 327 -25.07 -17.72 12.58
N LEU A 328 -25.17 -17.50 11.28
CA LEU A 328 -24.14 -17.77 10.29
C LEU A 328 -23.77 -16.46 9.60
N ASP A 329 -22.48 -16.23 9.46
CA ASP A 329 -21.91 -15.13 8.67
C ASP A 329 -21.03 -15.70 7.58
N PHE A 330 -21.20 -15.23 6.38
CA PHE A 330 -20.33 -15.57 5.25
C PHE A 330 -19.89 -14.28 4.55
N ALA A 331 -18.59 -14.14 4.29
CA ALA A 331 -18.05 -13.11 3.44
C ALA A 331 -16.99 -13.73 2.52
N GLY A 332 -17.03 -13.39 1.24
CA GLY A 332 -16.07 -13.96 0.30
C GLY A 332 -15.97 -13.19 -0.99
N SER A 333 -14.84 -13.36 -1.67
CA SER A 333 -14.58 -12.83 -2.99
C SER A 333 -13.94 -13.88 -3.89
N SER A 334 -14.26 -13.78 -5.18
CA SER A 334 -13.57 -14.52 -6.23
C SER A 334 -13.38 -13.59 -7.42
N MET A 335 -12.12 -13.41 -7.85
CA MET A 335 -11.76 -12.46 -8.89
C MET A 335 -10.63 -12.98 -9.76
N THR A 336 -10.51 -12.42 -10.95
CA THR A 336 -9.30 -12.44 -11.78
C THR A 336 -8.68 -11.05 -11.77
N ALA A 337 -7.36 -10.95 -11.68
CA ALA A 337 -6.62 -9.71 -11.75
C ALA A 337 -5.38 -9.93 -12.61
N GLU A 338 -5.38 -9.35 -13.79
CA GLU A 338 -4.39 -9.62 -14.85
C GLU A 338 -3.86 -8.32 -15.45
N THR A 339 -2.61 -8.35 -15.92
CA THR A 339 -2.11 -7.24 -16.76
C THR A 339 -2.73 -7.31 -18.15
N SER A 340 -3.17 -6.16 -18.68
CA SER A 340 -3.81 -6.09 -20.02
C SER A 340 -2.79 -5.85 -21.13
N ILE A 341 -1.52 -5.57 -20.79
CA ILE A 341 -0.44 -5.28 -21.74
C ILE A 341 0.85 -5.98 -21.34
N ASP A 342 1.74 -6.14 -22.31
CA ASP A 342 3.11 -6.60 -22.03
C ASP A 342 3.89 -5.51 -21.28
N ILE A 343 4.54 -5.88 -20.15
CA ILE A 343 5.39 -4.99 -19.36
C ILE A 343 6.80 -5.59 -19.35
N SER A 344 7.55 -5.34 -20.42
CA SER A 344 8.86 -5.97 -20.66
C SER A 344 9.87 -5.74 -19.54
N SER A 345 9.82 -4.59 -18.85
CA SER A 345 10.68 -4.27 -17.70
C SER A 345 10.45 -5.16 -16.47
N LEU A 346 9.29 -5.82 -16.41
CA LEU A 346 8.92 -6.77 -15.35
C LEU A 346 8.86 -8.22 -15.83
N GLY A 347 9.12 -8.45 -17.14
CA GLY A 347 8.95 -9.76 -17.75
C GLY A 347 7.52 -10.24 -17.80
N ALA A 348 6.55 -9.32 -17.73
CA ALA A 348 5.13 -9.62 -17.76
C ALA A 348 4.57 -9.58 -19.18
N SER A 349 3.66 -10.50 -19.47
CA SER A 349 2.88 -10.57 -20.71
C SER A 349 1.41 -10.25 -20.42
N ALA A 350 0.71 -9.72 -21.41
CA ALA A 350 -0.74 -9.52 -21.30
C ALA A 350 -1.44 -10.83 -20.93
N GLY A 351 -2.30 -10.77 -19.90
CA GLY A 351 -2.97 -11.93 -19.30
C GLY A 351 -2.23 -12.58 -18.13
N ASP A 352 -1.04 -12.09 -17.77
CA ASP A 352 -0.37 -12.56 -16.57
C ASP A 352 -1.07 -12.02 -15.31
N ARG A 353 -1.25 -12.90 -14.32
CA ARG A 353 -1.84 -12.57 -13.03
C ARG A 353 -1.02 -11.52 -12.30
N LEU A 354 -1.69 -10.55 -11.69
CA LEU A 354 -1.04 -9.52 -10.88
C LEU A 354 -0.36 -10.14 -9.65
N PRO A 355 0.87 -9.76 -9.34
CA PRO A 355 1.57 -10.24 -8.15
C PRO A 355 0.82 -9.92 -6.85
N ASN A 356 0.98 -10.82 -5.87
CA ASN A 356 0.37 -10.72 -4.54
C ASN A 356 -1.17 -10.67 -4.54
N THR A 357 -1.81 -11.16 -5.60
CA THR A 357 -3.25 -11.23 -5.71
C THR A 357 -3.75 -12.62 -5.32
N VAL A 358 -4.70 -12.66 -4.39
CA VAL A 358 -5.44 -13.88 -4.01
C VAL A 358 -6.76 -13.88 -4.78
N GLU A 359 -6.92 -14.83 -5.71
CA GLU A 359 -8.12 -14.87 -6.57
C GLU A 359 -9.38 -15.30 -5.83
N THR A 360 -9.26 -16.13 -4.80
CA THR A 360 -10.40 -16.60 -4.02
C THR A 360 -10.09 -16.56 -2.54
N GLN A 361 -10.91 -15.86 -1.78
CA GLN A 361 -10.85 -15.85 -0.32
C GLN A 361 -12.25 -15.79 0.27
N TRP A 362 -12.45 -16.46 1.40
CA TRP A 362 -13.73 -16.39 2.10
C TRP A 362 -13.58 -16.69 3.59
N ASN A 363 -14.54 -16.19 4.36
CA ASN A 363 -14.76 -16.47 5.77
C ASN A 363 -16.15 -17.03 5.96
N LEU A 364 -16.28 -18.07 6.79
CA LEU A 364 -17.55 -18.58 7.30
C LEU A 364 -17.48 -18.58 8.82
N GLY A 365 -18.36 -17.81 9.46
CA GLY A 365 -18.54 -17.72 10.90
C GLY A 365 -19.83 -18.44 11.35
N LEU A 366 -19.72 -19.23 12.40
CA LEU A 366 -20.86 -19.80 13.14
C LEU A 366 -20.83 -19.23 14.55
N VAL A 367 -21.89 -18.55 14.93
CA VAL A 367 -22.09 -18.01 16.31
C VAL A 367 -23.18 -18.83 16.98
N TYR A 368 -22.92 -19.22 18.23
CA TYR A 368 -23.89 -19.84 19.10
C TYR A 368 -23.97 -19.07 20.42
N ASP A 369 -25.09 -18.37 20.61
CA ASP A 369 -25.43 -17.68 21.84
C ASP A 369 -26.08 -18.65 22.83
N THR A 370 -25.63 -18.67 24.07
CA THR A 370 -26.07 -19.65 25.06
C THR A 370 -25.89 -19.10 26.50
N THR A 371 -26.17 -19.94 27.47
CA THR A 371 -25.90 -19.63 28.89
C THR A 371 -25.06 -20.73 29.50
N ILE A 372 -23.86 -20.40 29.98
CA ILE A 372 -22.95 -21.32 30.66
C ILE A 372 -22.88 -20.94 32.15
N MET A 373 -23.24 -21.90 33.05
CA MET A 373 -23.24 -21.67 34.51
C MET A 373 -24.01 -20.41 34.94
N SER A 374 -25.11 -20.10 34.24
CA SER A 374 -25.95 -18.91 34.43
C SER A 374 -25.36 -17.59 33.91
N TYR A 375 -24.25 -17.62 33.23
CA TYR A 375 -23.67 -16.45 32.57
C TYR A 375 -24.07 -16.42 31.10
N PRO A 376 -24.58 -15.30 30.57
CA PRO A 376 -24.75 -15.12 29.13
C PRO A 376 -23.41 -15.35 28.44
N SER A 377 -23.43 -16.14 27.39
CA SER A 377 -22.20 -16.64 26.76
C SER A 377 -22.40 -16.79 25.27
N TYR A 378 -21.32 -16.69 24.50
CA TYR A 378 -21.31 -17.04 23.09
C TYR A 378 -20.11 -17.91 22.75
N ALA A 379 -20.28 -18.78 21.79
CA ALA A 379 -19.20 -19.50 21.14
C ALA A 379 -19.20 -19.14 19.63
N ARG A 380 -18.03 -18.84 19.08
CA ARG A 380 -17.85 -18.54 17.66
C ARG A 380 -16.76 -19.40 17.07
N LEU A 381 -17.05 -20.02 15.92
CA LEU A 381 -16.09 -20.74 15.09
C LEU A 381 -16.00 -20.00 13.74
N ASP A 382 -14.79 -19.62 13.37
CA ASP A 382 -14.50 -19.02 12.06
C ASP A 382 -13.62 -19.93 11.24
N VAL A 383 -14.03 -20.17 10.00
CA VAL A 383 -13.26 -20.86 8.97
C VAL A 383 -12.85 -19.83 7.92
N ASN A 384 -11.55 -19.62 7.76
CA ASN A 384 -11.00 -18.66 6.81
C ASN A 384 -10.20 -19.43 5.75
N TYR A 385 -10.57 -19.27 4.51
CA TYR A 385 -9.83 -19.80 3.36
C TYR A 385 -9.15 -18.67 2.60
N TYR A 386 -7.90 -18.89 2.25
CA TYR A 386 -7.10 -18.03 1.39
C TYR A 386 -6.55 -18.87 0.25
N GLY A 387 -6.82 -18.45 -0.98
CA GLY A 387 -6.25 -19.06 -2.18
C GLY A 387 -4.75 -18.79 -2.29
N ASP A 388 -4.13 -19.43 -3.25
CA ASP A 388 -2.73 -19.22 -3.58
C ASP A 388 -2.46 -17.82 -4.15
N SER A 389 -1.21 -17.39 -4.05
CA SER A 389 -0.73 -16.17 -4.69
C SER A 389 0.73 -16.32 -5.12
N PHE A 390 1.15 -15.46 -6.05
CA PHE A 390 2.54 -15.36 -6.51
C PHE A 390 3.03 -13.93 -6.30
N ASN A 391 4.31 -13.72 -6.04
CA ASN A 391 4.85 -12.37 -5.92
C ASN A 391 5.55 -11.87 -7.19
N THR A 392 5.49 -12.63 -8.27
CA THR A 392 6.04 -12.28 -9.59
C THR A 392 5.01 -12.58 -10.68
N PHE A 393 5.04 -11.84 -11.79
CA PHE A 393 4.15 -12.04 -12.94
C PHE A 393 4.33 -13.42 -13.60
N ALA A 394 5.53 -13.97 -13.59
CA ALA A 394 5.82 -15.26 -14.24
C ALA A 394 5.30 -16.49 -13.47
N GLU A 395 4.48 -16.29 -12.43
CA GLU A 395 3.99 -17.38 -11.56
C GLU A 395 5.10 -18.36 -11.16
N ASN A 396 6.25 -17.81 -10.79
CA ASN A 396 7.41 -18.61 -10.43
C ASN A 396 7.08 -19.46 -9.19
N PRO A 397 7.20 -20.79 -9.26
CA PRO A 397 6.92 -21.67 -8.12
C PRO A 397 7.71 -21.33 -6.85
N ASN A 398 8.89 -20.71 -7.00
CA ASN A 398 9.70 -20.26 -5.87
C ASN A 398 9.15 -18.99 -5.20
N SER A 399 8.20 -18.30 -5.82
CA SER A 399 7.51 -17.12 -5.31
C SER A 399 6.04 -17.39 -4.97
N SER A 400 5.65 -18.65 -4.95
CA SER A 400 4.28 -19.08 -4.65
C SER A 400 4.04 -19.17 -3.15
N SER A 401 2.94 -18.56 -2.71
CA SER A 401 2.34 -18.78 -1.40
C SER A 401 1.16 -19.74 -1.60
N PRO A 402 1.17 -20.95 -1.03
CA PRO A 402 0.10 -21.92 -1.24
C PRO A 402 -1.20 -21.49 -0.59
N ASP A 403 -2.30 -22.06 -1.05
CA ASP A 403 -3.60 -21.89 -0.40
C ASP A 403 -3.62 -22.53 0.99
N TYR A 404 -4.41 -21.97 1.89
CA TYR A 404 -4.57 -22.52 3.24
C TYR A 404 -5.93 -22.20 3.86
N THR A 405 -6.28 -23.01 4.87
CA THR A 405 -7.48 -22.81 5.67
C THR A 405 -7.11 -22.66 7.14
N LYS A 406 -7.56 -21.57 7.76
CA LYS A 406 -7.35 -21.29 9.18
C LYS A 406 -8.66 -21.35 9.96
N LEU A 407 -8.69 -22.14 11.05
CA LEU A 407 -9.81 -22.19 11.98
C LEU A 407 -9.48 -21.35 13.21
N ASN A 408 -10.44 -20.52 13.63
CA ASN A 408 -10.36 -19.77 14.89
C ASN A 408 -11.58 -20.08 15.76
N PHE A 409 -11.38 -20.14 17.06
CA PHE A 409 -12.45 -20.34 18.01
C PHE A 409 -12.41 -19.28 19.10
N ASN A 410 -13.60 -18.74 19.41
CA ASN A 410 -13.79 -17.76 20.47
C ASN A 410 -14.93 -18.22 21.40
N LEU A 411 -14.71 -18.11 22.71
CA LEU A 411 -15.72 -18.32 23.74
C LEU A 411 -15.74 -17.09 24.66
N GLY A 412 -16.88 -16.44 24.76
CA GLY A 412 -17.07 -15.29 25.65
C GLY A 412 -18.11 -15.59 26.74
N LEU A 413 -17.85 -15.13 27.96
CA LEU A 413 -18.75 -15.20 29.11
C LEU A 413 -18.92 -13.81 29.73
N ASP A 414 -20.14 -13.33 29.85
CA ASP A 414 -20.50 -12.11 30.60
C ASP A 414 -20.70 -12.45 32.07
N LEU A 415 -19.64 -12.30 32.87
CA LEU A 415 -19.65 -12.67 34.29
C LEU A 415 -20.50 -11.71 35.14
N SER A 416 -20.59 -10.44 34.69
CA SER A 416 -21.46 -9.41 35.21
C SER A 416 -21.64 -8.29 34.19
N GLU A 417 -22.46 -7.27 34.45
CA GLU A 417 -22.56 -6.08 33.58
C GLU A 417 -21.23 -5.32 33.42
N TYR A 418 -20.27 -5.53 34.33
CA TYR A 418 -18.96 -4.86 34.33
C TYR A 418 -17.79 -5.78 33.95
N SER A 419 -17.99 -7.10 33.86
CA SER A 419 -16.88 -8.03 33.72
C SER A 419 -17.14 -9.11 32.67
N LYS A 420 -16.15 -9.33 31.78
CA LYS A 420 -16.19 -10.33 30.73
C LYS A 420 -14.93 -11.21 30.76
N LEU A 421 -15.11 -12.48 30.49
CA LEU A 421 -14.03 -13.42 30.26
C LEU A 421 -14.11 -13.95 28.83
N GLN A 422 -12.99 -13.92 28.12
CA GLN A 422 -12.91 -14.39 26.74
C GLN A 422 -11.73 -15.36 26.59
N LEU A 423 -12.00 -16.52 26.02
CA LEU A 423 -11.00 -17.46 25.54
C LEU A 423 -10.98 -17.41 24.01
N SER A 424 -9.82 -17.13 23.43
CA SER A 424 -9.60 -17.17 21.98
C SER A 424 -8.56 -18.20 21.65
N VAL A 425 -8.80 -18.99 20.62
CA VAL A 425 -7.84 -19.94 20.05
C VAL A 425 -7.71 -19.60 18.57
N ASP A 426 -6.63 -18.92 18.23
CA ASP A 426 -6.28 -18.62 16.84
C ASP A 426 -5.54 -19.80 16.24
N ASN A 427 -5.82 -20.10 14.97
CA ASN A 427 -5.25 -21.23 14.25
C ASN A 427 -5.42 -22.55 15.01
N LEU A 428 -6.67 -22.94 15.28
CA LEU A 428 -7.04 -24.10 16.10
C LEU A 428 -6.42 -25.41 15.58
N THR A 429 -6.25 -25.57 14.29
CA THR A 429 -5.63 -26.73 13.64
C THR A 429 -4.11 -26.72 13.66
N ASP A 430 -3.49 -25.61 14.08
CA ASP A 430 -2.04 -25.38 14.02
C ASP A 430 -1.48 -25.52 12.60
N GLU A 431 -2.21 -24.99 11.63
CA GLU A 431 -1.78 -24.95 10.23
C GLU A 431 -0.42 -24.26 10.11
N ARG A 432 0.47 -24.80 9.26
CA ARG A 432 1.84 -24.36 9.09
C ARG A 432 2.11 -24.16 7.61
N THR A 433 1.94 -22.93 7.15
CA THR A 433 2.17 -22.57 5.76
C THR A 433 2.79 -21.19 5.62
N GLU A 434 3.39 -20.93 4.47
CA GLU A 434 3.89 -19.62 4.09
C GLU A 434 2.71 -18.74 3.68
N ALA A 435 2.45 -17.66 4.45
CA ALA A 435 1.45 -16.63 4.08
C ALA A 435 1.97 -15.70 2.97
N TYR A 436 3.27 -15.59 2.84
CA TYR A 436 3.94 -14.75 1.86
C TYR A 436 5.33 -15.29 1.57
N VAL A 437 5.64 -15.46 0.30
CA VAL A 437 6.98 -15.87 -0.18
C VAL A 437 7.46 -14.79 -1.15
N TYR A 438 8.54 -14.12 -0.79
CA TYR A 438 9.24 -13.19 -1.67
C TYR A 438 10.45 -13.89 -2.25
N ALA A 439 10.37 -14.29 -3.53
CA ALA A 439 11.54 -14.74 -4.26
C ALA A 439 12.33 -13.51 -4.71
N VAL A 440 13.52 -13.36 -4.23
CA VAL A 440 14.48 -12.46 -4.86
C VAL A 440 14.97 -13.20 -6.09
N ASP A 441 14.61 -12.73 -7.29
CA ASP A 441 15.17 -13.25 -8.54
C ASP A 441 16.65 -12.91 -8.56
N ASP A 442 17.43 -13.92 -8.20
CA ASP A 442 18.86 -13.78 -8.04
C ASP A 442 19.57 -14.35 -9.27
N THR A 443 19.71 -13.50 -10.24
CA THR A 443 20.67 -13.77 -11.34
C THR A 443 22.12 -13.64 -10.86
N SER A 444 22.36 -13.15 -9.63
CA SER A 444 23.69 -12.74 -9.23
C SER A 444 24.19 -13.60 -8.12
N TRP A 445 24.04 -14.23 -7.22
CA TRP A 445 24.98 -14.83 -6.26
C TRP A 445 24.42 -15.86 -5.27
N ARG A 446 23.19 -15.72 -4.78
CA ARG A 446 22.51 -16.73 -3.91
C ARG A 446 20.99 -16.54 -3.96
N PRO A 447 20.22 -17.46 -4.52
CA PRO A 447 18.77 -17.39 -4.45
C PRO A 447 18.32 -17.40 -2.98
N ARG A 448 17.55 -16.39 -2.59
CA ARG A 448 17.00 -16.28 -1.25
C ARG A 448 15.52 -16.04 -1.34
N ASN A 449 14.77 -16.86 -0.65
CA ASN A 449 13.36 -16.66 -0.44
C ASN A 449 13.15 -16.07 0.96
N TRP A 450 12.41 -14.98 1.04
CA TRP A 450 11.90 -14.47 2.30
C TRP A 450 10.53 -15.06 2.51
N MET A 451 10.31 -15.68 3.66
CA MET A 451 9.04 -16.31 3.95
C MET A 451 8.45 -15.69 5.21
N GLN A 452 7.20 -15.35 5.12
CA GLN A 452 6.40 -15.01 6.29
C GLN A 452 5.44 -16.18 6.56
N TRP A 453 5.60 -16.82 7.69
CA TRP A 453 4.74 -17.91 8.12
C TRP A 453 3.49 -17.36 8.80
N ILE A 454 2.36 -18.05 8.64
CA ILE A 454 1.19 -17.77 9.47
C ILE A 454 1.53 -18.02 10.94
N PRO A 455 0.99 -17.20 11.87
CA PRO A 455 1.21 -17.44 13.30
C PRO A 455 0.77 -18.84 13.73
N PRO A 456 1.53 -19.50 14.59
CA PRO A 456 1.14 -20.80 15.15
C PRO A 456 -0.13 -20.69 15.96
N ARG A 457 -0.72 -21.85 16.32
CA ARG A 457 -1.86 -21.87 17.25
C ARG A 457 -1.52 -21.09 18.50
N THR A 458 -2.34 -20.06 18.75
CA THR A 458 -2.20 -19.17 19.90
C THR A 458 -3.44 -19.24 20.74
N VAL A 459 -3.26 -19.43 22.05
CA VAL A 459 -4.36 -19.43 23.02
C VAL A 459 -4.27 -18.19 23.88
N THR A 460 -5.33 -17.38 23.89
CA THR A 460 -5.42 -16.14 24.65
C THR A 460 -6.58 -16.18 25.62
N LEU A 461 -6.33 -15.90 26.89
CA LEU A 461 -7.35 -15.68 27.89
C LEU A 461 -7.37 -14.21 28.29
N LYS A 462 -8.49 -13.52 28.05
CA LYS A 462 -8.67 -12.10 28.35
C LYS A 462 -9.75 -11.92 29.39
N TYR A 463 -9.45 -11.18 30.45
CA TYR A 463 -10.43 -10.68 31.40
C TYR A 463 -10.54 -9.16 31.24
N SER A 464 -11.75 -8.67 31.06
CA SER A 464 -12.05 -7.24 30.94
C SER A 464 -12.96 -6.81 32.08
N TYR A 465 -12.67 -5.68 32.73
CA TYR A 465 -13.49 -5.05 33.75
C TYR A 465 -13.66 -3.56 33.41
N SER A 466 -14.92 -3.11 33.40
CA SER A 466 -15.28 -1.70 33.21
C SER A 466 -15.75 -1.13 34.53
N PHE A 467 -15.27 0.04 34.94
CA PHE A 467 -15.60 0.73 36.19
C PHE A 467 -16.13 2.14 35.92
#